data_17c4ddab3963d80f93ae382cabc3b63d
#
_entry.id   17c4ddab3963d80f93ae382cabc3b63d
#
_cell.length_a   1.000
_cell.length_b   1.000
_cell.length_c   1.000
_cell.angle_alpha   90.00
_cell.angle_beta   90.00
_cell.angle_gamma   90.00
#
_symmetry.space_group_name_H-M   'P 1'
#
loop_
_entity.id
_entity.type
_entity.pdbx_description
1 polymer ?
#
loop_
_entity_poly.entity_id
_entity_poly.type
_entity_poly.pdbx_seq_one_letter_code
_entity_poly.pdbx_strand_id
1 'polypeptide(L)'
;DTDMVLEMGFPVYCEYNTPADIVERWRYDRLGEPVTIGTVTIHSGDWIVGDRDGVVVIPKEVATEAVEETMKVMNTESDMREAIVGGMDPEAAYLEYGKF
;
A
#
# COMPACT_ATOMS: atom_id res chain seq x y z
N ASP A 1 22.80 -1.89 -8.26
CA ASP A 1 21.83 -1.33 -9.23
C ASP A 1 20.75 -0.45 -8.61
N THR A 2 20.77 -0.28 -7.27
CA THR A 2 19.73 0.48 -6.55
C THR A 2 19.58 1.91 -7.07
N ASP A 3 20.70 2.62 -7.29
CA ASP A 3 20.67 4.00 -7.79
C ASP A 3 20.03 4.07 -9.17
N MET A 4 20.37 3.15 -10.07
CA MET A 4 19.78 3.08 -11.41
C MET A 4 18.28 2.80 -11.36
N VAL A 5 17.85 1.91 -10.48
CA VAL A 5 16.41 1.58 -10.28
C VAL A 5 15.64 2.80 -9.80
N LEU A 6 16.21 3.56 -8.86
CA LEU A 6 15.61 4.80 -8.35
C LEU A 6 15.56 5.90 -9.43
N GLU A 7 16.62 6.08 -10.20
CA GLU A 7 16.68 7.04 -11.31
C GLU A 7 15.65 6.72 -12.40
N MET A 8 15.41 5.45 -12.69
CA MET A 8 14.40 5.00 -13.65
C MET A 8 12.95 5.18 -13.13
N GLY A 9 12.75 5.46 -11.86
CA GLY A 9 11.43 5.49 -11.24
C GLY A 9 10.74 4.12 -11.23
N PHE A 10 11.51 3.03 -11.30
CA PHE A 10 10.96 1.69 -11.29
C PHE A 10 10.56 1.29 -9.86
N PRO A 11 9.29 0.97 -9.59
CA PRO A 11 8.84 0.65 -8.23
C PRO A 11 9.38 -0.70 -7.77
N VAL A 12 10.22 -0.67 -6.73
CA VAL A 12 10.74 -1.86 -6.05
C VAL A 12 10.52 -1.73 -4.56
N TYR A 13 9.82 -2.69 -3.99
CA TYR A 13 9.64 -2.82 -2.56
C TYR A 13 10.41 -4.05 -2.09
N CYS A 14 11.27 -3.89 -1.11
CA CYS A 14 12.13 -4.94 -0.61
C CYS A 14 12.35 -4.82 0.90
N GLU A 15 12.62 -5.92 1.53
CA GLU A 15 12.94 -5.96 2.95
C GLU A 15 14.35 -5.40 3.24
N TYR A 16 15.30 -5.65 2.33
CA TYR A 16 16.68 -5.17 2.46
C TYR A 16 17.41 -5.16 1.10
N ASN A 17 18.50 -4.45 1.04
CA ASN A 17 19.44 -4.50 -0.09
C ASN A 17 20.63 -5.40 0.25
N THR A 18 21.15 -6.11 -0.74
CA THR A 18 22.31 -6.98 -0.59
C THR A 18 23.21 -6.91 -1.82
N PRO A 19 24.55 -6.93 -1.66
CA PRO A 19 25.50 -7.05 -2.78
C PRO A 19 25.67 -8.50 -3.24
N ALA A 20 24.96 -9.46 -2.66
CA ALA A 20 25.06 -10.86 -3.05
C ALA A 20 24.47 -11.09 -4.43
N ASP A 21 25.27 -11.67 -5.34
CA ASP A 21 24.83 -12.04 -6.68
C ASP A 21 23.75 -13.14 -6.61
N ILE A 22 22.88 -13.12 -7.63
CA ILE A 22 21.83 -14.13 -7.82
C ILE A 22 22.33 -15.38 -8.54
N VAL A 23 23.50 -15.34 -9.16
CA VAL A 23 24.08 -16.45 -9.92
C VAL A 23 24.22 -17.68 -9.02
N GLU A 24 23.71 -18.82 -9.50
CA GLU A 24 23.66 -20.12 -8.80
C GLU A 24 22.81 -20.13 -7.51
N ARG A 25 22.24 -19.00 -7.10
CA ARG A 25 21.43 -18.89 -5.88
C ARG A 25 19.95 -18.72 -6.18
N TRP A 26 19.61 -18.27 -7.39
CA TRP A 26 18.26 -17.97 -7.81
C TRP A 26 17.97 -18.62 -9.17
N ARG A 27 16.76 -19.09 -9.33
CA ARG A 27 16.26 -19.60 -10.61
C ARG A 27 14.80 -19.22 -10.76
N TYR A 28 14.38 -19.04 -12.00
CA TYR A 28 12.99 -18.89 -12.36
C TYR A 28 12.20 -20.16 -11.97
N ASP A 29 11.06 -19.99 -11.35
CA ASP A 29 10.16 -21.09 -10.98
C ASP A 29 8.91 -21.08 -11.88
N ARG A 30 8.05 -20.07 -11.73
CA ARG A 30 6.75 -19.99 -12.42
C ARG A 30 6.38 -18.55 -12.75
N LEU A 31 5.52 -18.39 -13.76
CA LEU A 31 4.93 -17.10 -14.16
C LEU A 31 3.41 -17.20 -14.16
N GLY A 32 2.74 -16.18 -13.64
CA GLY A 32 1.27 -16.10 -13.62
C GLY A 32 0.59 -16.97 -12.56
N GLU A 33 1.35 -17.71 -11.78
CA GLU A 33 0.87 -18.48 -10.65
C GLU A 33 0.83 -17.61 -9.38
N PRO A 34 0.01 -17.99 -8.38
CA PRO A 34 0.01 -17.29 -7.10
C PRO A 34 1.39 -17.33 -6.44
N VAL A 35 1.80 -16.21 -5.85
CA VAL A 35 3.04 -16.09 -5.09
C VAL A 35 2.74 -15.72 -3.64
N THR A 36 3.46 -16.34 -2.71
CA THR A 36 3.36 -15.99 -1.29
C THR A 36 4.61 -15.24 -0.85
N ILE A 37 4.42 -14.03 -0.33
CA ILE A 37 5.50 -13.21 0.24
C ILE A 37 5.18 -12.99 1.72
N GLY A 38 6.04 -13.49 2.60
CA GLY A 38 5.74 -13.53 4.02
C GLY A 38 4.51 -14.39 4.32
N THR A 39 3.45 -13.78 4.78
CA THR A 39 2.16 -14.44 5.09
C THR A 39 1.06 -14.11 4.08
N VAL A 40 1.37 -13.31 3.05
CA VAL A 40 0.38 -12.82 2.09
C VAL A 40 0.51 -13.57 0.77
N THR A 41 -0.57 -14.16 0.30
CA THR A 41 -0.66 -14.77 -1.03
C THR A 41 -1.26 -13.78 -2.02
N ILE A 42 -0.56 -13.60 -3.14
CA ILE A 42 -0.91 -12.65 -4.21
C ILE A 42 -1.29 -13.45 -5.44
N HIS A 43 -2.43 -13.13 -6.03
CA HIS A 43 -2.92 -13.76 -7.25
C HIS A 43 -2.82 -12.82 -8.46
N SER A 44 -2.77 -13.39 -9.65
CA SER A 44 -2.84 -12.61 -10.88
C SER A 44 -4.13 -11.82 -10.95
N GLY A 45 -4.00 -10.49 -11.10
CA GLY A 45 -5.11 -9.55 -11.14
C GLY A 45 -5.37 -8.82 -9.83
N ASP A 46 -4.70 -9.19 -8.72
CA ASP A 46 -4.74 -8.42 -7.49
C ASP A 46 -4.06 -7.05 -7.68
N TRP A 47 -4.53 -6.06 -6.97
CA TRP A 47 -3.96 -4.72 -6.96
C TRP A 47 -2.91 -4.59 -5.87
N ILE A 48 -1.82 -3.93 -6.21
CA ILE A 48 -0.74 -3.64 -5.27
C ILE A 48 -0.65 -2.13 -5.08
N VAL A 49 -0.81 -1.69 -3.85
CA VAL A 49 -0.61 -0.29 -3.45
C VAL A 49 0.58 -0.24 -2.51
N GLY A 50 1.57 0.56 -2.85
CA GLY A 50 2.77 0.67 -2.04
C GLY A 50 3.24 2.11 -1.91
N ASP A 51 3.72 2.46 -0.72
CA ASP A 51 4.33 3.73 -0.38
C ASP A 51 5.52 3.53 0.56
N ARG A 52 5.90 4.58 1.31
CA ARG A 52 7.01 4.51 2.28
C ARG A 52 6.71 3.68 3.52
N ASP A 53 5.44 3.51 3.84
CA ASP A 53 5.01 2.79 5.04
C ASP A 53 4.91 1.28 4.77
N GLY A 54 4.73 0.89 3.50
CA GLY A 54 4.69 -0.52 3.12
C GLY A 54 3.92 -0.82 1.85
N VAL A 55 3.49 -2.06 1.76
CA VAL A 55 2.76 -2.59 0.59
C VAL A 55 1.48 -3.27 1.04
N VAL A 56 0.37 -2.92 0.42
CA VAL A 56 -0.93 -3.55 0.62
C VAL A 56 -1.36 -4.29 -0.63
N VAL A 57 -1.86 -5.49 -0.45
CA VAL A 57 -2.46 -6.30 -1.52
C VAL A 57 -3.98 -6.21 -1.40
N ILE A 58 -4.63 -5.80 -2.48
CA ILE A 58 -6.09 -5.73 -2.57
C ILE A 58 -6.55 -6.81 -3.54
N PRO A 59 -7.21 -7.87 -3.05
CA PRO A 59 -7.76 -8.90 -3.91
C PRO A 59 -8.71 -8.30 -4.96
N LYS A 60 -8.59 -8.74 -6.19
CA LYS A 60 -9.36 -8.18 -7.33
C LYS A 60 -10.87 -8.20 -7.10
N GLU A 61 -11.35 -9.19 -6.34
CA GLU A 61 -12.78 -9.38 -6.07
C GLU A 61 -13.37 -8.27 -5.20
N VAL A 62 -12.56 -7.65 -4.33
CA VAL A 62 -12.99 -6.60 -3.40
C VAL A 62 -12.46 -5.22 -3.76
N ALA A 63 -11.75 -5.08 -4.87
CA ALA A 63 -11.07 -3.82 -5.23
C ALA A 63 -12.05 -2.64 -5.37
N THR A 64 -13.20 -2.85 -5.98
CA THR A 64 -14.22 -1.79 -6.14
C THR A 64 -14.76 -1.35 -4.79
N GLU A 65 -15.14 -2.29 -3.93
CA GLU A 65 -15.63 -2.02 -2.58
C GLU A 65 -14.57 -1.30 -1.73
N ALA A 66 -13.32 -1.76 -1.80
CA ALA A 66 -12.20 -1.12 -1.09
C ALA A 66 -12.01 0.35 -1.51
N VAL A 67 -12.11 0.66 -2.80
CA VAL A 67 -12.02 2.05 -3.30
C VAL A 67 -13.20 2.87 -2.80
N GLU A 68 -14.42 2.36 -2.86
CA GLU A 68 -15.62 3.07 -2.40
C GLU A 68 -15.55 3.40 -0.92
N GLU A 69 -15.15 2.44 -0.08
CA GLU A 69 -14.98 2.66 1.36
C GLU A 69 -13.84 3.64 1.66
N THR A 70 -12.72 3.52 0.96
CA THR A 70 -11.59 4.45 1.11
C THR A 70 -12.02 5.89 0.78
N MET A 71 -12.78 6.10 -0.28
CA MET A 71 -13.28 7.42 -0.65
C MET A 71 -14.18 8.03 0.43
N LYS A 72 -15.02 7.22 1.09
CA LYS A 72 -15.84 7.69 2.22
C LYS A 72 -14.97 8.12 3.39
N VAL A 73 -13.98 7.31 3.77
CA VAL A 73 -13.05 7.61 4.86
C VAL A 73 -12.27 8.89 4.57
N MET A 74 -11.72 9.04 3.36
CA MET A 74 -10.97 10.24 2.96
C MET A 74 -11.81 11.52 3.05
N ASN A 75 -13.09 11.46 2.67
CA ASN A 75 -13.99 12.61 2.80
C ASN A 75 -14.20 12.97 4.27
N THR A 76 -14.47 11.97 5.12
CA THR A 76 -14.66 12.17 6.58
C THR A 76 -13.41 12.76 7.24
N GLU A 77 -12.21 12.26 6.88
CA GLU A 77 -10.95 12.80 7.38
C GLU A 77 -10.72 14.25 6.93
N SER A 78 -11.11 14.59 5.70
CA SER A 78 -11.03 15.95 5.20
C SER A 78 -11.94 16.89 5.97
N ASP A 79 -13.20 16.51 6.18
CA ASP A 79 -14.19 17.29 6.93
C ASP A 79 -13.74 17.52 8.38
N MET A 80 -13.23 16.48 9.05
CA MET A 80 -12.68 16.57 10.40
C MET A 80 -11.48 17.54 10.46
N ARG A 81 -10.57 17.43 9.51
CA ARG A 81 -9.39 18.32 9.44
C ARG A 81 -9.82 19.77 9.26
N GLU A 82 -10.77 20.05 8.38
CA GLU A 82 -11.31 21.39 8.18
C GLU A 82 -11.98 21.94 9.44
N ALA A 83 -12.75 21.11 10.15
CA ALA A 83 -13.39 21.50 11.40
C ALA A 83 -12.34 21.88 12.48
N ILE A 84 -11.28 21.08 12.64
CA ILE A 84 -10.20 21.36 13.60
C ILE A 84 -9.45 22.63 13.21
N VAL A 85 -9.10 22.83 11.94
CA VAL A 85 -8.46 24.05 11.45
C VAL A 85 -9.39 25.26 11.67
N GLY A 86 -10.71 25.07 11.55
CA GLY A 86 -11.74 26.07 11.84
C GLY A 86 -11.95 26.39 13.31
N GLY A 87 -11.23 25.70 14.22
CA GLY A 87 -11.23 25.97 15.67
C GLY A 87 -12.06 25.00 16.49
N MET A 88 -12.57 23.91 15.90
CA MET A 88 -13.23 22.85 16.67
C MET A 88 -12.21 22.15 17.57
N ASP A 89 -12.63 21.82 18.78
CA ASP A 89 -11.81 21.01 19.69
C ASP A 89 -11.54 19.62 19.08
N PRO A 90 -10.30 19.12 19.06
CA PRO A 90 -9.96 17.83 18.45
C PRO A 90 -10.73 16.64 19.03
N GLU A 91 -11.02 16.64 20.33
CA GLU A 91 -11.84 15.57 20.96
C GLU A 91 -13.28 15.63 20.47
N ALA A 92 -13.86 16.83 20.38
CA ALA A 92 -15.18 17.03 19.83
C ALA A 92 -15.27 16.62 18.35
N ALA A 93 -14.27 16.97 17.55
CA ALA A 93 -14.17 16.56 16.15
C ALA A 93 -14.09 15.03 16.01
N TYR A 94 -13.30 14.38 16.85
CA TYR A 94 -13.22 12.92 16.86
C TYR A 94 -14.55 12.25 17.20
N LEU A 95 -15.30 12.81 18.17
CA LEU A 95 -16.61 12.28 18.56
C LEU A 95 -17.68 12.49 17.49
N GLU A 96 -17.57 13.55 16.68
CA GLU A 96 -18.52 13.89 15.63
C GLU A 96 -18.24 13.16 14.32
N TYR A 97 -16.99 13.11 13.88
CA TYR A 97 -16.59 12.58 12.58
C TYR A 97 -16.04 11.14 12.63
N GLY A 98 -15.64 10.65 13.79
CA GLY A 98 -15.08 9.31 13.98
C GLY A 98 -13.56 9.28 13.95
N LYS A 99 -12.98 8.24 13.35
CA LYS A 99 -11.53 8.03 13.33
C LYS A 99 -10.82 9.00 12.38
N PHE A 100 -9.59 9.38 12.82
CA PHE A 100 -8.58 9.98 11.95
C PHE A 100 -8.17 9.01 10.86
#